data_2442d57e22821b4a37076e40a8d8aa3b
#
_entry.id   2442d57e22821b4a37076e40a8d8aa3b
#
_cell.length_a   1.000
_cell.length_b   1.000
_cell.length_c   1.000
_cell.angle_alpha   90.00
_cell.angle_beta   90.00
_cell.angle_gamma   90.00
#
_symmetry.space_group_name_H-M   'P 1'
#
loop_
_entity.id
_entity.type
_entity.pdbx_description
1 polymer ?
#
loop_
_entity_poly.entity_id
_entity_poly.type
_entity_poly.pdbx_seq_one_letter_code
_entity_poly.pdbx_strand_id
1 'polypeptide(L)'
;YNLIDGVYQLQNTGNDLQTTLDADVCATALEGLGNDAGTVGVYNYKTGEVICMVSTPTYDVEDADDVQKAKDGAYAGVYINRFLSATYTPGSTFKIITAAAGIDTFSDIYEREYVCQGGVEIDGEWVSCMGYHGTQTLTEAFAHSCNAYFSQLAVDVGQQKLDEFAQKAGFNQSFAMDGISAATSFFDISATRD
;
A
#
# COMPACT_ATOMS: atom_id res chain seq x y z
N TYR A 1 4.69 -40.46 -1.92
CA TYR A 1 5.84 -40.90 -1.11
C TYR A 1 6.60 -41.96 -1.89
N ASN A 2 7.89 -41.71 -2.11
CA ASN A 2 8.76 -42.69 -2.77
C ASN A 2 9.28 -43.71 -1.73
N LEU A 3 9.22 -44.99 -2.02
CA LEU A 3 9.69 -46.03 -1.12
C LEU A 3 11.18 -45.90 -0.78
N ILE A 4 11.95 -45.39 -1.76
CA ILE A 4 13.39 -45.13 -1.63
C ILE A 4 13.64 -44.01 -0.60
N ASP A 5 12.87 -42.94 -0.63
CA ASP A 5 13.01 -41.81 0.32
C ASP A 5 12.66 -42.26 1.75
N GLY A 6 11.70 -43.20 1.89
CA GLY A 6 11.37 -43.78 3.18
C GLY A 6 12.49 -44.64 3.76
N VAL A 7 13.16 -45.45 2.90
CA VAL A 7 14.31 -46.28 3.30
C VAL A 7 15.52 -45.48 3.76
N TYR A 8 15.76 -44.33 3.07
CA TYR A 8 16.89 -43.44 3.41
C TYR A 8 16.53 -42.35 4.44
N GLN A 9 15.32 -42.40 5.01
CA GLN A 9 14.81 -41.39 5.94
C GLN A 9 14.86 -39.95 5.35
N LEU A 10 14.77 -39.83 4.02
CA LEU A 10 14.74 -38.52 3.32
C LEU A 10 13.34 -37.91 3.34
N GLN A 11 12.38 -38.58 3.97
CA GLN A 11 11.03 -38.04 4.17
C GLN A 11 11.10 -36.88 5.17
N ASN A 12 10.51 -35.77 4.79
CA ASN A 12 10.46 -34.53 5.57
C ASN A 12 11.80 -33.76 5.72
N THR A 13 12.81 -34.04 4.89
CA THR A 13 13.92 -33.10 4.75
C THR A 13 13.42 -31.89 3.97
N GLY A 14 13.46 -30.71 4.59
CA GLY A 14 13.20 -29.45 3.92
C GLY A 14 14.36 -29.06 2.97
N ASN A 15 14.11 -28.13 2.10
CA ASN A 15 15.14 -27.49 1.32
C ASN A 15 15.56 -26.20 2.03
N ASP A 16 16.84 -25.84 1.94
CA ASP A 16 17.31 -24.55 2.38
C ASP A 16 16.78 -23.46 1.44
N LEU A 17 16.27 -22.37 2.01
CA LEU A 17 15.83 -21.20 1.30
C LEU A 17 16.69 -20.01 1.71
N GLN A 18 17.46 -19.48 0.76
CA GLN A 18 18.19 -18.24 0.96
C GLN A 18 17.32 -17.07 0.52
N THR A 19 17.10 -16.12 1.41
CA THR A 19 16.30 -14.91 1.16
C THR A 19 17.17 -13.66 1.29
N THR A 20 16.62 -12.52 0.82
CA THR A 20 17.21 -11.18 1.01
C THR A 20 16.73 -10.50 2.29
N LEU A 21 15.87 -11.19 3.07
CA LEU A 21 15.34 -10.64 4.32
C LEU A 21 16.45 -10.47 5.37
N ASP A 22 16.47 -9.30 6.00
CA ASP A 22 17.33 -8.97 7.11
C ASP A 22 16.57 -9.17 8.42
N ALA A 23 17.07 -10.06 9.28
CA ALA A 23 16.40 -10.45 10.52
C ALA A 23 16.29 -9.27 11.50
N ASP A 24 17.30 -8.42 11.59
CA ASP A 24 17.33 -7.29 12.53
C ASP A 24 16.35 -6.20 12.09
N VAL A 25 16.27 -5.94 10.78
CA VAL A 25 15.28 -5.01 10.21
C VAL A 25 13.86 -5.54 10.42
N CYS A 26 13.64 -6.84 10.20
CA CYS A 26 12.34 -7.47 10.44
C CYS A 26 11.92 -7.40 11.92
N ALA A 27 12.84 -7.69 12.85
CA ALA A 27 12.58 -7.61 14.28
C ALA A 27 12.22 -6.17 14.71
N THR A 28 12.98 -5.18 14.24
CA THR A 28 12.70 -3.76 14.51
C THR A 28 11.33 -3.34 13.97
N ALA A 29 10.97 -3.81 12.77
CA ALA A 29 9.69 -3.51 12.17
C ALA A 29 8.53 -4.14 12.94
N LEU A 30 8.68 -5.37 13.44
CA LEU A 30 7.69 -6.04 14.28
C LEU A 30 7.51 -5.31 15.62
N GLU A 31 8.62 -4.90 16.25
CA GLU A 31 8.56 -4.09 17.47
C GLU A 31 7.81 -2.76 17.24
N GLY A 32 8.07 -2.11 16.09
CA GLY A 32 7.38 -0.87 15.71
C GLY A 32 5.88 -1.04 15.46
N LEU A 33 5.44 -2.18 14.92
CA LEU A 33 4.02 -2.51 14.75
C LEU A 33 3.33 -2.81 16.09
N GLY A 34 4.04 -3.39 17.04
CA GLY A 34 3.52 -3.72 18.36
C GLY A 34 2.24 -4.56 18.28
N ASN A 35 1.16 -4.04 18.88
CA ASN A 35 -0.16 -4.71 18.90
C ASN A 35 -1.10 -4.30 17.76
N ASP A 36 -0.67 -3.39 16.89
CA ASP A 36 -1.50 -2.93 15.79
C ASP A 36 -1.52 -3.99 14.67
N ALA A 37 -2.66 -4.17 14.03
CA ALA A 37 -2.76 -5.01 12.84
C ALA A 37 -2.25 -4.25 11.63
N GLY A 38 -1.18 -4.74 11.00
CA GLY A 38 -0.55 -4.03 9.91
C GLY A 38 0.55 -4.81 9.19
N THR A 39 1.31 -4.11 8.38
CA THR A 39 2.46 -4.67 7.67
C THR A 39 3.53 -3.62 7.47
N VAL A 40 4.79 -4.04 7.51
CA VAL A 40 5.94 -3.23 7.09
C VAL A 40 6.69 -3.97 5.99
N GLY A 41 6.91 -3.29 4.89
CA GLY A 41 7.75 -3.74 3.79
C GLY A 41 8.90 -2.77 3.57
N VAL A 42 10.12 -3.28 3.46
CA VAL A 42 11.31 -2.51 3.09
C VAL A 42 11.97 -3.19 1.91
N TYR A 43 12.21 -2.44 0.86
CA TYR A 43 12.89 -2.95 -0.33
C TYR A 43 13.93 -1.97 -0.86
N ASN A 44 14.93 -2.51 -1.52
CA ASN A 44 15.93 -1.72 -2.22
C ASN A 44 15.35 -1.27 -3.57
N TYR A 45 15.05 0.01 -3.71
CA TYR A 45 14.41 0.56 -4.92
C TYR A 45 15.29 0.45 -6.19
N LYS A 46 16.60 0.18 -6.05
CA LYS A 46 17.51 0.02 -7.18
C LYS A 46 17.59 -1.43 -7.66
N THR A 47 17.56 -2.39 -6.73
CA THR A 47 17.73 -3.81 -7.04
C THR A 47 16.41 -4.58 -7.05
N GLY A 48 15.38 -4.07 -6.35
CA GLY A 48 14.12 -4.76 -6.13
C GLY A 48 14.14 -5.76 -4.98
N GLU A 49 15.31 -5.99 -4.34
CA GLU A 49 15.44 -6.92 -3.22
C GLU A 49 14.57 -6.49 -2.04
N VAL A 50 13.76 -7.41 -1.53
CA VAL A 50 12.97 -7.20 -0.32
C VAL A 50 13.83 -7.49 0.91
N ILE A 51 14.04 -6.46 1.72
CA ILE A 51 14.86 -6.51 2.93
C ILE A 51 14.02 -6.84 4.16
N CYS A 52 12.76 -6.40 4.18
CA CYS A 52 11.82 -6.66 5.26
C CYS A 52 10.42 -6.88 4.70
N MET A 53 9.72 -7.88 5.23
CA MET A 53 8.33 -8.16 4.93
C MET A 53 7.70 -8.81 6.14
N VAL A 54 7.10 -8.00 7.01
CA VAL A 54 6.48 -8.47 8.25
C VAL A 54 5.01 -8.04 8.32
N SER A 55 4.21 -8.85 8.99
CA SER A 55 2.78 -8.60 9.19
C SER A 55 2.37 -8.94 10.62
N THR A 56 1.45 -8.18 11.17
CA THR A 56 0.83 -8.42 12.47
C THR A 56 -0.70 -8.56 12.32
N PRO A 57 -1.39 -9.36 13.17
CA PRO A 57 -0.82 -10.19 14.23
C PRO A 57 0.07 -11.30 13.68
N THR A 58 1.02 -11.72 14.48
CA THR A 58 1.90 -12.86 14.22
C THR A 58 1.93 -13.78 15.45
N TYR A 59 2.62 -14.89 15.35
CA TYR A 59 2.80 -15.85 16.47
C TYR A 59 4.20 -16.43 16.43
N ASP A 60 4.69 -16.87 17.57
CA ASP A 60 5.96 -17.56 17.66
C ASP A 60 5.80 -19.04 17.27
N VAL A 61 6.47 -19.43 16.19
CA VAL A 61 6.42 -20.80 15.68
C VAL A 61 7.16 -21.80 16.56
N GLU A 62 8.05 -21.34 17.43
CA GLU A 62 8.81 -22.16 18.37
C GLU A 62 8.08 -22.32 19.72
N ASP A 63 7.10 -21.46 20.02
CA ASP A 63 6.23 -21.59 21.20
C ASP A 63 4.97 -22.41 20.86
N ALA A 64 4.92 -23.64 21.41
CA ALA A 64 3.81 -24.57 21.15
C ALA A 64 2.45 -24.01 21.61
N ASP A 65 2.41 -23.26 22.69
CA ASP A 65 1.17 -22.64 23.21
C ASP A 65 0.71 -21.51 22.29
N ASP A 66 1.63 -20.74 21.74
CA ASP A 66 1.31 -19.66 20.80
C ASP A 66 0.86 -20.21 19.44
N VAL A 67 1.50 -21.28 18.96
CA VAL A 67 1.04 -22.04 17.79
C VAL A 67 -0.39 -22.58 17.98
N GLN A 68 -0.72 -23.09 19.18
CA GLN A 68 -2.05 -23.58 19.45
C GLN A 68 -3.08 -22.45 19.47
N LYS A 69 -2.76 -21.31 20.10
CA LYS A 69 -3.63 -20.11 20.08
C LYS A 69 -3.88 -19.62 18.65
N ALA A 70 -2.86 -19.61 17.80
CA ALA A 70 -3.02 -19.23 16.39
C ALA A 70 -3.97 -20.18 15.65
N LYS A 71 -3.86 -21.50 15.89
CA LYS A 71 -4.77 -22.52 15.32
C LYS A 71 -6.20 -22.36 15.83
N ASP A 72 -6.39 -22.01 17.09
CA ASP A 72 -7.70 -21.80 17.72
C ASP A 72 -8.34 -20.46 17.34
N GLY A 73 -7.67 -19.67 16.48
CA GLY A 73 -8.23 -18.42 15.94
C GLY A 73 -8.10 -17.21 16.88
N ALA A 74 -7.21 -17.28 17.89
CA ALA A 74 -6.97 -16.16 18.81
C ALA A 74 -6.45 -14.90 18.10
N TYR A 75 -5.78 -15.08 16.95
CA TYR A 75 -5.16 -14.00 16.18
C TYR A 75 -5.82 -13.88 14.81
N ALA A 76 -6.77 -12.96 14.66
CA ALA A 76 -7.51 -12.76 13.41
C ALA A 76 -6.60 -12.43 12.22
N GLY A 77 -6.61 -13.29 11.20
CA GLY A 77 -5.83 -13.10 9.97
C GLY A 77 -4.33 -13.31 10.13
N VAL A 78 -3.89 -14.07 11.15
CA VAL A 78 -2.47 -14.36 11.43
C VAL A 78 -1.74 -15.06 10.27
N TYR A 79 -2.47 -15.82 9.45
CA TYR A 79 -1.92 -16.51 8.28
C TYR A 79 -1.92 -15.66 7.01
N ILE A 80 -2.36 -14.40 7.08
CA ILE A 80 -2.37 -13.50 5.94
C ILE A 80 -1.07 -12.73 5.89
N ASN A 81 -0.30 -12.92 4.82
CA ASN A 81 0.79 -12.00 4.50
C ASN A 81 0.17 -10.69 3.99
N ARG A 82 0.04 -9.70 4.88
CA ARG A 82 -0.62 -8.44 4.56
C ARG A 82 0.15 -7.57 3.56
N PHE A 83 1.46 -7.76 3.45
CA PHE A 83 2.26 -7.06 2.46
C PHE A 83 1.89 -7.47 1.03
N LEU A 84 1.62 -8.77 0.81
CA LEU A 84 1.29 -9.29 -0.51
C LEU A 84 -0.22 -9.41 -0.77
N SER A 85 -1.00 -9.75 0.26
CA SER A 85 -2.38 -10.21 0.09
C SER A 85 -3.43 -9.23 0.60
N ALA A 86 -3.05 -8.15 1.30
CA ALA A 86 -4.00 -7.14 1.75
C ALA A 86 -4.05 -5.95 0.78
N THR A 87 -5.23 -5.33 0.69
CA THR A 87 -5.45 -4.06 0.00
C THR A 87 -5.89 -3.02 1.01
N TYR A 88 -5.38 -1.80 0.86
CA TYR A 88 -5.66 -0.68 1.75
C TYR A 88 -6.17 0.50 0.95
N THR A 89 -7.11 1.25 1.53
CA THR A 89 -7.49 2.55 0.97
C THR A 89 -6.30 3.50 1.08
N PRO A 90 -5.78 4.03 -0.03
CA PRO A 90 -4.54 4.83 -0.02
C PRO A 90 -4.70 6.15 0.73
N GLY A 91 -5.92 6.70 0.81
CA GLY A 91 -6.16 8.00 1.42
C GLY A 91 -5.29 9.09 0.77
N SER A 92 -4.70 9.94 1.60
CA SER A 92 -3.86 11.06 1.15
C SER A 92 -2.58 10.65 0.41
N THR A 93 -2.15 9.39 0.46
CA THR A 93 -1.01 8.92 -0.34
C THR A 93 -1.34 8.93 -1.84
N PHE A 94 -2.62 8.81 -2.21
CA PHE A 94 -3.05 8.90 -3.61
C PHE A 94 -2.81 10.29 -4.22
N LYS A 95 -2.66 11.34 -3.41
CA LYS A 95 -2.32 12.70 -3.87
C LYS A 95 -1.01 12.76 -4.64
N ILE A 96 -0.09 11.81 -4.40
CA ILE A 96 1.14 11.66 -5.18
C ILE A 96 0.81 11.40 -6.65
N ILE A 97 -0.16 10.53 -6.92
CA ILE A 97 -0.60 10.18 -8.27
C ILE A 97 -1.30 11.38 -8.92
N THR A 98 -2.20 12.04 -8.19
CA THR A 98 -2.90 13.24 -8.68
C THR A 98 -1.90 14.36 -8.97
N ALA A 99 -0.91 14.59 -8.10
CA ALA A 99 0.15 15.58 -8.32
C ALA A 99 0.98 15.25 -9.56
N ALA A 100 1.39 13.99 -9.71
CA ALA A 100 2.17 13.54 -10.86
C ALA A 100 1.40 13.72 -12.18
N ALA A 101 0.11 13.41 -12.18
CA ALA A 101 -0.78 13.65 -13.32
C ALA A 101 -0.92 15.15 -13.64
N GLY A 102 -1.04 15.99 -12.60
CA GLY A 102 -1.09 17.46 -12.74
C GLY A 102 0.21 18.03 -13.32
N ILE A 103 1.36 17.58 -12.83
CA ILE A 103 2.70 17.99 -13.33
C ILE A 103 2.88 17.62 -14.80
N ASP A 104 2.37 16.46 -15.22
CA ASP A 104 2.44 16.05 -16.62
C ASP A 104 1.44 16.79 -17.53
N THR A 105 0.33 17.25 -16.96
CA THR A 105 -0.76 17.89 -17.72
C THR A 105 -0.54 19.40 -17.88
N PHE A 106 -0.07 20.08 -16.84
CA PHE A 106 -0.04 21.54 -16.79
C PHE A 106 1.39 22.08 -16.67
N SER A 107 1.82 22.87 -17.64
CA SER A 107 3.14 23.53 -17.60
C SER A 107 3.27 24.59 -16.51
N ASP A 108 2.14 25.12 -16.05
CA ASP A 108 2.00 26.14 -15.00
C ASP A 108 1.64 25.58 -13.63
N ILE A 109 1.80 24.28 -13.42
CA ILE A 109 1.29 23.56 -12.23
C ILE A 109 1.81 24.14 -10.91
N TYR A 110 3.02 24.65 -10.87
CA TYR A 110 3.62 25.19 -9.65
C TYR A 110 3.13 26.61 -9.31
N GLU A 111 2.61 27.34 -10.32
CA GLU A 111 1.99 28.66 -10.18
C GLU A 111 0.45 28.57 -10.09
N ARG A 112 -0.12 27.41 -10.42
CA ARG A 112 -1.56 27.18 -10.41
C ARG A 112 -2.08 27.15 -8.98
N GLU A 113 -3.09 27.96 -8.72
CA GLU A 113 -3.68 28.12 -7.40
C GLU A 113 -5.11 27.62 -7.34
N TYR A 114 -5.47 26.99 -6.22
CA TYR A 114 -6.85 26.65 -5.87
C TYR A 114 -7.18 27.11 -4.46
N VAL A 115 -8.47 27.35 -4.20
CA VAL A 115 -8.95 27.89 -2.92
C VAL A 115 -9.50 26.76 -2.05
N CYS A 116 -9.11 26.75 -0.78
CA CYS A 116 -9.64 25.88 0.26
C CYS A 116 -10.35 26.71 1.34
N GLN A 117 -11.66 26.57 1.45
CA GLN A 117 -12.50 27.21 2.46
C GLN A 117 -12.97 26.23 3.56
N GLY A 118 -12.06 25.35 4.02
CA GLY A 118 -12.38 24.22 4.86
C GLY A 118 -12.94 23.03 4.07
N GLY A 119 -12.95 23.14 2.76
CA GLY A 119 -13.44 22.21 1.76
C GLY A 119 -13.66 22.90 0.44
N VAL A 120 -14.29 22.20 -0.49
CA VAL A 120 -14.69 22.70 -1.81
C VAL A 120 -15.94 21.94 -2.27
N GLU A 121 -16.78 22.59 -3.04
CA GLU A 121 -17.90 21.93 -3.73
C GLU A 121 -17.45 21.42 -5.10
N ILE A 122 -17.66 20.15 -5.37
CA ILE A 122 -17.39 19.50 -6.65
C ILE A 122 -18.68 18.82 -7.11
N ASP A 123 -19.22 19.21 -8.25
CA ASP A 123 -20.44 18.67 -8.86
C ASP A 123 -21.65 18.60 -7.89
N GLY A 124 -21.77 19.59 -6.97
CA GLY A 124 -22.83 19.68 -5.97
C GLY A 124 -22.55 18.93 -4.66
N GLU A 125 -21.43 18.23 -4.56
CA GLU A 125 -21.00 17.50 -3.36
C GLU A 125 -19.89 18.27 -2.62
N TRP A 126 -20.02 18.35 -1.28
CA TRP A 126 -19.02 19.01 -0.45
C TRP A 126 -17.88 18.08 -0.06
N VAL A 127 -16.69 18.35 -0.56
CA VAL A 127 -15.45 17.66 -0.17
C VAL A 127 -14.82 18.42 0.97
N SER A 128 -14.89 17.87 2.20
CA SER A 128 -14.33 18.50 3.38
C SER A 128 -12.81 18.44 3.43
N CYS A 129 -12.21 19.45 4.05
CA CYS A 129 -10.79 19.51 4.37
C CYS A 129 -10.57 19.65 5.88
N MET A 130 -9.38 19.32 6.36
CA MET A 130 -9.08 19.36 7.81
C MET A 130 -8.90 20.79 8.33
N GLY A 131 -8.81 21.81 7.47
CA GLY A 131 -8.66 23.21 7.84
C GLY A 131 -8.95 24.18 6.70
N TYR A 132 -9.01 25.46 7.05
CA TYR A 132 -9.08 26.56 6.09
C TYR A 132 -7.67 26.92 5.65
N HIS A 133 -7.30 26.56 4.42
CA HIS A 133 -5.94 26.80 3.93
C HIS A 133 -5.83 28.04 3.02
N GLY A 134 -6.98 28.59 2.59
CA GLY A 134 -7.00 29.72 1.66
C GLY A 134 -6.55 29.35 0.25
N THR A 135 -6.00 30.31 -0.46
CA THR A 135 -5.41 30.10 -1.78
C THR A 135 -4.04 29.44 -1.62
N GLN A 136 -3.79 28.35 -2.35
CA GLN A 136 -2.56 27.56 -2.26
C GLN A 136 -2.07 27.14 -3.64
N THR A 137 -0.76 27.05 -3.77
CA THR A 137 -0.05 26.36 -4.85
C THR A 137 0.02 24.86 -4.59
N LEU A 138 0.48 24.07 -5.58
CA LEU A 138 0.69 22.63 -5.43
C LEU A 138 1.60 22.28 -4.23
N THR A 139 2.70 23.02 -4.05
CA THR A 139 3.67 22.75 -2.99
C THR A 139 3.06 22.95 -1.61
N GLU A 140 2.32 24.05 -1.42
CA GLU A 140 1.64 24.34 -0.15
C GLU A 140 0.52 23.34 0.13
N ALA A 141 -0.28 23.04 -0.88
CA ALA A 141 -1.38 22.08 -0.75
C ALA A 141 -0.88 20.65 -0.45
N PHE A 142 0.27 20.27 -1.01
CA PHE A 142 0.89 18.98 -0.71
C PHE A 142 1.38 18.92 0.74
N ALA A 143 2.04 19.99 1.21
CA ALA A 143 2.52 20.10 2.59
C ALA A 143 1.37 20.05 3.62
N HIS A 144 0.23 20.69 3.30
CA HIS A 144 -0.97 20.69 4.14
C HIS A 144 -1.87 19.47 3.93
N SER A 145 -1.55 18.61 2.97
CA SER A 145 -2.43 17.51 2.55
C SER A 145 -3.86 17.98 2.22
N CYS A 146 -4.01 19.11 1.53
CA CYS A 146 -5.26 19.79 1.30
C CYS A 146 -6.20 19.01 0.37
N ASN A 147 -7.33 18.52 0.90
CA ASN A 147 -8.31 17.78 0.08
C ASN A 147 -8.93 18.67 -0.98
N ALA A 148 -9.27 19.92 -0.64
CA ALA A 148 -9.91 20.86 -1.56
C ALA A 148 -9.04 21.16 -2.79
N TYR A 149 -7.73 21.36 -2.60
CA TYR A 149 -6.79 21.58 -3.71
C TYR A 149 -6.78 20.35 -4.64
N PHE A 150 -6.54 19.17 -4.08
CA PHE A 150 -6.37 17.95 -4.87
C PHE A 150 -7.65 17.49 -5.55
N SER A 151 -8.83 17.78 -4.98
CA SER A 151 -10.09 17.50 -5.66
C SER A 151 -10.29 18.39 -6.88
N GLN A 152 -10.00 19.70 -6.77
CA GLN A 152 -10.07 20.64 -7.90
C GLN A 152 -9.04 20.25 -8.98
N LEU A 153 -7.80 19.97 -8.58
CA LEU A 153 -6.76 19.51 -9.50
C LEU A 153 -7.18 18.21 -10.22
N ALA A 154 -7.79 17.24 -9.51
CA ALA A 154 -8.24 16.00 -10.10
C ALA A 154 -9.33 16.21 -11.17
N VAL A 155 -10.25 17.14 -10.94
CA VAL A 155 -11.27 17.54 -11.93
C VAL A 155 -10.60 18.15 -13.17
N ASP A 156 -9.67 19.08 -12.99
CA ASP A 156 -8.98 19.74 -14.10
C ASP A 156 -8.07 18.80 -14.90
N VAL A 157 -7.41 17.85 -14.24
CA VAL A 157 -6.60 16.79 -14.86
C VAL A 157 -7.49 15.86 -15.69
N GLY A 158 -8.66 15.52 -15.15
CA GLY A 158 -9.65 14.66 -15.79
C GLY A 158 -9.37 13.16 -15.61
N GLN A 159 -10.46 12.39 -15.79
CA GLN A 159 -10.50 10.95 -15.55
C GLN A 159 -9.43 10.19 -16.33
N GLN A 160 -9.35 10.41 -17.63
CA GLN A 160 -8.43 9.65 -18.49
C GLN A 160 -6.97 9.75 -18.03
N LYS A 161 -6.54 10.94 -17.63
CA LYS A 161 -5.17 11.17 -17.19
C LYS A 161 -4.90 10.58 -15.82
N LEU A 162 -5.88 10.65 -14.91
CA LEU A 162 -5.79 10.00 -13.61
C LEU A 162 -5.71 8.47 -13.74
N ASP A 163 -6.52 7.86 -14.62
CA ASP A 163 -6.46 6.43 -14.92
C ASP A 163 -5.10 6.03 -15.47
N GLU A 164 -4.53 6.81 -16.40
CA GLU A 164 -3.19 6.57 -16.96
C GLU A 164 -2.13 6.56 -15.85
N PHE A 165 -2.15 7.55 -14.95
CA PHE A 165 -1.16 7.65 -13.87
C PHE A 165 -1.38 6.63 -12.76
N ALA A 166 -2.62 6.26 -12.45
CA ALA A 166 -2.92 5.16 -11.54
C ALA A 166 -2.38 3.82 -12.10
N GLN A 167 -2.56 3.56 -13.39
CA GLN A 167 -2.00 2.37 -14.05
C GLN A 167 -0.47 2.39 -14.03
N LYS A 168 0.17 3.52 -14.33
CA LYS A 168 1.64 3.67 -14.21
C LYS A 168 2.15 3.41 -12.80
N ALA A 169 1.35 3.71 -11.78
CA ALA A 169 1.64 3.43 -10.39
C ALA A 169 1.33 1.98 -9.96
N GLY A 170 0.85 1.13 -10.88
CA GLY A 170 0.59 -0.28 -10.63
C GLY A 170 -0.85 -0.62 -10.26
N PHE A 171 -1.77 0.35 -10.23
CA PHE A 171 -3.19 0.06 -10.03
C PHE A 171 -3.76 -0.73 -11.20
N ASN A 172 -4.76 -1.59 -10.92
CA ASN A 172 -5.44 -2.45 -11.89
C ASN A 172 -4.50 -3.40 -12.66
N GLN A 173 -3.32 -3.70 -12.11
CA GLN A 173 -2.34 -4.59 -12.70
C GLN A 173 -2.03 -5.76 -11.77
N SER A 174 -1.83 -6.93 -12.35
CA SER A 174 -1.34 -8.10 -11.62
C SER A 174 0.14 -7.93 -11.33
N PHE A 175 0.53 -8.22 -10.10
CA PHE A 175 1.91 -8.21 -9.66
C PHE A 175 2.29 -9.55 -9.05
N ALA A 176 3.49 -10.02 -9.32
CA ALA A 176 4.04 -11.21 -8.70
C ALA A 176 5.49 -10.96 -8.29
N MET A 177 5.88 -11.48 -7.14
CA MET A 177 7.23 -11.43 -6.58
C MET A 177 7.71 -12.87 -6.38
N ASP A 178 8.77 -13.25 -7.06
CA ASP A 178 9.35 -14.60 -7.01
C ASP A 178 8.32 -15.73 -7.21
N GLY A 179 7.34 -15.52 -8.09
CA GLY A 179 6.27 -16.48 -8.37
C GLY A 179 5.11 -16.44 -7.39
N ILE A 180 5.14 -15.59 -6.37
CA ILE A 180 4.04 -15.37 -5.44
C ILE A 180 3.19 -14.19 -5.94
N SER A 181 1.91 -14.45 -6.23
CA SER A 181 0.99 -13.39 -6.68
C SER A 181 0.63 -12.47 -5.52
N ALA A 182 0.72 -11.17 -5.75
CA ALA A 182 0.19 -10.15 -4.84
C ALA A 182 -1.28 -9.83 -5.15
N ALA A 183 -1.99 -9.28 -4.18
CA ALA A 183 -3.32 -8.73 -4.38
C ALA A 183 -3.27 -7.59 -5.40
N THR A 184 -4.22 -7.57 -6.33
CA THR A 184 -4.34 -6.50 -7.32
C THR A 184 -4.97 -5.27 -6.67
N SER A 185 -4.30 -4.12 -6.76
CA SER A 185 -4.87 -2.83 -6.38
C SER A 185 -5.98 -2.44 -7.35
N PHE A 186 -7.00 -1.75 -6.84
CA PHE A 186 -8.14 -1.32 -7.64
C PHE A 186 -8.25 0.20 -7.65
N PHE A 187 -8.45 0.78 -8.83
CA PHE A 187 -8.79 2.18 -9.04
C PHE A 187 -9.80 2.28 -10.18
N ASP A 188 -10.95 2.88 -9.89
CA ASP A 188 -12.00 3.18 -10.87
C ASP A 188 -12.77 4.41 -10.41
N ILE A 189 -12.80 5.44 -11.24
CA ILE A 189 -13.59 6.67 -11.02
C ILE A 189 -14.80 6.77 -11.95
N SER A 190 -15.00 5.79 -12.83
CA SER A 190 -16.17 5.76 -13.73
C SER A 190 -17.48 5.48 -13.00
N ALA A 191 -17.40 4.76 -11.87
CA ALA A 191 -18.55 4.33 -11.06
C ALA A 191 -19.16 5.42 -10.16
N THR A 192 -18.60 6.64 -10.13
CA THR A 192 -19.03 7.71 -9.23
C THR A 192 -20.03 8.68 -9.85
N ARG A 193 -20.58 8.38 -11.04
CA ARG A 193 -21.46 9.29 -11.82
C ARG A 193 -22.86 8.77 -12.13
N ASP A 194 -23.34 7.77 -11.35
CA ASP A 194 -24.75 7.35 -11.43
C ASP A 194 -25.54 7.85 -10.20
#